data_0a732796c619737d7fce5283d56fe0c5
#
_entry.id   0a732796c619737d7fce5283d56fe0c5
#
_cell.length_a   1.000
_cell.length_b   1.000
_cell.length_c   1.000
_cell.angle_alpha   90.00
_cell.angle_beta   90.00
_cell.angle_gamma   90.00
#
_symmetry.space_group_name_H-M   'P 1'
#
loop_
_entity.id
_entity.type
_entity.pdbx_description
1 polymer ?
#
loop_
_entity_poly.entity_id
_entity_poly.type
_entity_poly.pdbx_seq_one_letter_code
_entity_poly.pdbx_strand_id
1 'polypeptide(L)'
;MNDIIAFLKDNIGNIIALCGVFGIGLEIAPVNIRPISWILKKAGNVINEDLIKKVNILDTEFKEFKDDEYMERINSIRKEIVDFSLSCQRKERHTRDEFDRIFKRMDMYHNLLDKYGMENGKIDIEVGYINNTYRKCLEENKFFEG
;
A
#
# COMPACT_ATOMS: atom_id res chain seq x y z
N MET A 1 3.32 -15.49 -39.97
CA MET A 1 3.63 -14.27 -39.21
C MET A 1 2.39 -13.43 -38.94
N ASN A 2 1.44 -13.35 -39.85
CA ASN A 2 0.15 -12.65 -39.67
C ASN A 2 -0.75 -13.29 -38.59
N ASP A 3 -0.67 -14.62 -38.41
CA ASP A 3 -1.53 -15.35 -37.49
C ASP A 3 -1.20 -15.07 -36.00
N ILE A 4 0.08 -14.81 -35.70
CA ILE A 4 0.51 -14.45 -34.32
C ILE A 4 0.05 -13.05 -33.98
N ILE A 5 0.08 -12.13 -34.94
CA ILE A 5 -0.37 -10.76 -34.76
C ILE A 5 -1.88 -10.70 -34.56
N ALA A 6 -2.63 -11.49 -35.33
CA ALA A 6 -4.08 -11.63 -35.17
C ALA A 6 -4.42 -12.22 -33.81
N PHE A 7 -3.78 -13.31 -33.38
CA PHE A 7 -3.97 -13.92 -32.07
C PHE A 7 -3.67 -12.98 -30.93
N LEU A 8 -2.60 -12.19 -30.97
CA LEU A 8 -2.27 -11.20 -29.96
C LEU A 8 -3.29 -10.08 -29.93
N LYS A 9 -3.78 -9.63 -31.08
CA LYS A 9 -4.78 -8.56 -31.18
C LYS A 9 -6.13 -8.97 -30.61
N ASP A 10 -6.55 -10.21 -30.86
CA ASP A 10 -7.82 -10.76 -30.38
C ASP A 10 -7.79 -11.16 -28.90
N ASN A 11 -6.59 -11.39 -28.33
CA ASN A 11 -6.43 -11.80 -26.94
C ASN A 11 -5.82 -10.73 -26.03
N ILE A 12 -5.61 -9.50 -26.51
CA ILE A 12 -4.94 -8.44 -25.75
C ILE A 12 -5.70 -8.12 -24.43
N GLY A 13 -7.04 -8.16 -24.46
CA GLY A 13 -7.87 -7.99 -23.28
C GLY A 13 -7.67 -9.09 -22.22
N ASN A 14 -7.54 -10.33 -22.67
CA ASN A 14 -7.29 -11.47 -21.79
C ASN A 14 -5.87 -11.46 -21.22
N ILE A 15 -4.89 -11.00 -22.01
CA ILE A 15 -3.49 -10.84 -21.58
C ILE A 15 -3.39 -9.75 -20.51
N ILE A 16 -4.08 -8.62 -20.70
CA ILE A 16 -4.14 -7.52 -19.71
C ILE A 16 -4.84 -7.99 -18.45
N ALA A 17 -5.95 -8.73 -18.56
CA ALA A 17 -6.66 -9.30 -17.42
C ALA A 17 -5.79 -10.31 -16.65
N LEU A 18 -5.04 -11.15 -17.34
CA LEU A 18 -4.10 -12.10 -16.71
C LEU A 18 -2.97 -11.37 -15.99
N CYS A 19 -2.41 -10.31 -16.58
CA CYS A 19 -1.40 -9.46 -15.93
C CYS A 19 -1.96 -8.74 -14.69
N GLY A 20 -3.23 -8.32 -14.73
CA GLY A 20 -3.93 -7.73 -13.59
C GLY A 20 -4.12 -8.72 -12.44
N VAL A 21 -4.51 -9.95 -12.73
CA VAL A 21 -4.68 -11.03 -11.72
C VAL A 21 -3.32 -11.41 -11.11
N PHE A 22 -2.27 -11.52 -11.91
CA PHE A 22 -0.91 -11.76 -11.40
C PHE A 22 -0.35 -10.56 -10.62
N GLY A 23 -0.73 -9.33 -10.97
CA GLY A 23 -0.34 -8.12 -10.23
C GLY A 23 -0.91 -8.09 -8.81
N ILE A 24 -2.14 -8.57 -8.61
CA ILE A 24 -2.79 -8.63 -7.29
C ILE A 24 -2.22 -9.79 -6.43
N GLY A 25 -1.78 -10.88 -7.06
CA GLY A 25 -1.19 -12.04 -6.37
C GLY A 25 0.28 -11.89 -5.97
N LEU A 26 0.98 -10.87 -6.47
CA LEU A 26 2.43 -10.68 -6.26
C LEU A 26 2.78 -9.75 -5.08
N GLU A 27 1.81 -9.33 -4.27
CA GLU A 27 2.05 -8.55 -3.06
C GLU A 27 2.86 -9.31 -1.97
N ILE A 28 3.20 -10.59 -2.19
CA ILE A 28 3.84 -11.44 -1.17
C ILE A 28 5.36 -11.57 -1.36
N ALA A 29 5.95 -11.05 -2.44
CA ALA A 29 7.41 -11.11 -2.62
C ALA A 29 7.98 -9.79 -3.15
N PRO A 30 9.11 -9.29 -2.59
CA PRO A 30 9.82 -8.14 -3.13
C PRO A 30 10.60 -8.55 -4.38
N VAL A 31 9.92 -8.98 -5.41
CA VAL A 31 10.56 -9.30 -6.68
C VAL A 31 10.38 -8.14 -7.62
N ASN A 32 11.47 -7.43 -7.85
CA ASN A 32 11.57 -6.35 -8.84
C ASN A 32 11.55 -6.99 -10.25
N ILE A 33 10.44 -7.63 -10.58
CA ILE A 33 10.26 -8.24 -11.90
C ILE A 33 9.88 -7.09 -12.83
N ARG A 34 10.74 -6.83 -13.79
CA ARG A 34 10.40 -6.11 -15.02
C ARG A 34 10.05 -7.12 -16.12
N PRO A 35 8.96 -7.89 -16.01
CA PRO A 35 8.66 -8.97 -16.95
C PRO A 35 8.34 -8.42 -18.33
N ILE A 36 7.71 -7.28 -18.39
CA ILE A 36 7.25 -6.65 -19.64
C ILE A 36 8.43 -6.18 -20.48
N SER A 37 9.43 -5.55 -19.89
CA SER A 37 10.61 -5.06 -20.62
C SER A 37 11.48 -6.19 -21.15
N TRP A 38 11.52 -7.35 -20.46
CA TRP A 38 12.26 -8.53 -20.92
C TRP A 38 11.56 -9.22 -22.10
N ILE A 39 10.23 -9.37 -22.02
CA ILE A 39 9.41 -9.94 -23.12
C ILE A 39 9.50 -9.06 -24.36
N LEU A 40 9.41 -7.74 -24.21
CA LEU A 40 9.53 -6.78 -25.30
C LEU A 40 10.93 -6.77 -25.92
N LYS A 41 12.00 -6.91 -25.15
CA LYS A 41 13.37 -7.06 -25.65
C LYS A 41 13.57 -8.36 -26.45
N LYS A 42 12.88 -9.43 -26.07
CA LYS A 42 13.02 -10.74 -26.76
C LYS A 42 12.12 -10.89 -27.97
N ALA A 43 10.99 -10.16 -28.00
CA ALA A 43 10.12 -10.03 -29.18
C ALA A 43 10.60 -8.95 -30.19
N GLY A 44 11.73 -8.39 -29.94
CA GLY A 44 12.35 -7.13 -30.31
C GLY A 44 12.50 -6.71 -31.77
N ASN A 45 11.78 -7.26 -32.73
CA ASN A 45 11.81 -6.76 -34.12
C ASN A 45 10.42 -6.66 -34.78
N VAL A 46 9.33 -6.82 -34.05
CA VAL A 46 7.98 -6.86 -34.64
C VAL A 46 7.00 -5.91 -33.95
N ILE A 47 7.40 -5.26 -32.83
CA ILE A 47 6.50 -4.40 -32.08
C ILE A 47 6.70 -2.96 -32.51
N ASN A 48 5.64 -2.42 -33.08
CA ASN A 48 5.53 -1.03 -33.54
C ASN A 48 5.94 -0.05 -32.43
N GLU A 49 6.77 0.94 -32.72
CA GLU A 49 7.25 1.97 -31.76
C GLU A 49 6.12 2.59 -30.93
N ASP A 50 4.92 2.72 -31.50
CA ASP A 50 3.74 3.24 -30.80
C ASP A 50 3.27 2.33 -29.66
N LEU A 51 3.45 1.02 -29.79
CA LEU A 51 3.08 0.07 -28.72
C LEU A 51 4.06 0.16 -27.56
N ILE A 52 5.35 0.30 -27.86
CA ILE A 52 6.39 0.49 -26.84
C ILE A 52 6.18 1.80 -26.08
N LYS A 53 5.83 2.88 -26.78
CA LYS A 53 5.49 4.18 -26.14
C LYS A 53 4.29 4.05 -25.22
N LYS A 54 3.21 3.41 -25.66
CA LYS A 54 2.01 3.18 -24.85
C LYS A 54 2.29 2.34 -23.60
N VAL A 55 3.10 1.28 -23.72
CA VAL A 55 3.49 0.44 -22.60
C VAL A 55 4.34 1.23 -21.58
N ASN A 56 5.28 2.06 -22.05
CA ASN A 56 6.09 2.89 -21.18
C ASN A 56 5.26 3.95 -20.45
N ILE A 57 4.27 4.55 -21.12
CA ILE A 57 3.31 5.48 -20.51
C ILE A 57 2.52 4.75 -19.44
N LEU A 58 1.96 3.57 -19.77
CA LEU A 58 1.18 2.77 -18.80
C LEU A 58 2.03 2.35 -17.58
N ASP A 59 3.30 1.97 -17.77
CA ASP A 59 4.21 1.63 -16.67
C ASP A 59 4.47 2.85 -15.76
N THR A 60 4.57 4.05 -16.35
CA THR A 60 4.74 5.29 -15.60
C THR A 60 3.48 5.65 -14.83
N GLU A 61 2.31 5.68 -15.51
CA GLU A 61 1.01 5.95 -14.88
C GLU A 61 0.69 4.94 -13.77
N PHE A 62 1.05 3.67 -13.96
CA PHE A 62 0.83 2.63 -12.95
C PHE A 62 1.73 2.83 -11.73
N LYS A 63 2.97 3.30 -11.91
CA LYS A 63 3.85 3.66 -10.79
C LYS A 63 3.31 4.85 -10.02
N GLU A 64 2.93 5.91 -10.71
CA GLU A 64 2.32 7.10 -10.11
C GLU A 64 1.05 6.73 -9.34
N PHE A 65 0.16 5.94 -9.94
CA PHE A 65 -1.05 5.45 -9.27
C PHE A 65 -0.74 4.65 -8.00
N LYS A 66 0.27 3.76 -8.05
CA LYS A 66 0.70 3.01 -6.86
C LYS A 66 1.24 3.92 -5.77
N ASP A 67 2.07 4.88 -6.13
CA ASP A 67 2.66 5.81 -5.19
C ASP A 67 1.58 6.67 -4.53
N ASP A 68 0.59 7.14 -5.27
CA ASP A 68 -0.55 7.88 -4.76
C ASP A 68 -1.41 7.02 -3.82
N GLU A 69 -1.74 5.77 -4.19
CA GLU A 69 -2.50 4.84 -3.35
C GLU A 69 -1.78 4.57 -2.01
N TYR A 70 -0.45 4.41 -2.05
CA TYR A 70 0.33 4.20 -0.84
C TYR A 70 0.37 5.44 0.05
N MET A 71 0.51 6.62 -0.52
CA MET A 71 0.48 7.88 0.22
C MET A 71 -0.89 8.10 0.86
N GLU A 72 -1.96 7.80 0.16
CA GLU A 72 -3.32 7.88 0.70
C GLU A 72 -3.50 6.90 1.87
N ARG A 73 -3.01 5.67 1.74
CA ARG A 73 -3.06 4.66 2.82
C ARG A 73 -2.26 5.09 4.05
N ILE A 74 -1.03 5.61 3.87
CA ILE A 74 -0.22 6.15 4.96
C ILE A 74 -0.96 7.30 5.67
N ASN A 75 -1.52 8.23 4.91
CA ASN A 75 -2.27 9.36 5.45
C ASN A 75 -3.54 8.93 6.18
N SER A 76 -4.25 7.92 5.67
CA SER A 76 -5.44 7.35 6.31
C SER A 76 -5.08 6.72 7.66
N ILE A 77 -4.04 5.89 7.72
CA ILE A 77 -3.60 5.26 8.97
C ILE A 77 -3.11 6.33 9.96
N ARG A 78 -2.33 7.31 9.50
CA ARG A 78 -1.90 8.44 10.33
C ARG A 78 -3.09 9.18 10.96
N LYS A 79 -4.11 9.45 10.16
CA LYS A 79 -5.33 10.10 10.65
C LYS A 79 -6.00 9.27 11.74
N GLU A 80 -6.15 7.95 11.57
CA GLU A 80 -6.71 7.07 12.60
C GLU A 80 -5.93 7.16 13.91
N ILE A 81 -4.59 7.19 13.86
CA ILE A 81 -3.74 7.29 15.06
C ILE A 81 -3.91 8.65 15.73
N VAL A 82 -3.92 9.74 14.96
CA VAL A 82 -4.12 11.09 15.48
C VAL A 82 -5.52 11.24 16.12
N ASP A 83 -6.55 10.77 15.42
CA ASP A 83 -7.94 10.84 15.92
C ASP A 83 -8.10 10.05 17.23
N PHE A 84 -7.47 8.86 17.33
CA PHE A 84 -7.47 8.09 18.58
C PHE A 84 -6.69 8.78 19.70
N SER A 85 -5.54 9.41 19.39
CA SER A 85 -4.82 10.22 20.38
C SER A 85 -5.66 11.38 20.90
N LEU A 86 -6.36 12.08 20.01
CA LEU A 86 -7.26 13.18 20.39
C LEU A 86 -8.42 12.70 21.26
N SER A 87 -9.01 11.53 20.99
CA SER A 87 -10.06 10.96 21.84
C SER A 87 -9.54 10.64 23.24
N CYS A 88 -8.32 10.08 23.33
CA CYS A 88 -7.64 9.88 24.61
C CYS A 88 -7.41 11.22 25.36
N GLN A 89 -7.00 12.28 24.65
CA GLN A 89 -6.80 13.61 25.22
C GLN A 89 -8.12 14.21 25.77
N ARG A 90 -9.23 13.94 25.08
CA ARG A 90 -10.58 14.32 25.54
C ARG A 90 -11.09 13.46 26.71
N LYS A 91 -10.26 12.50 27.18
CA LYS A 91 -10.60 11.55 28.25
C LYS A 91 -11.77 10.65 27.92
N GLU A 92 -11.97 10.37 26.64
CA GLU A 92 -12.90 9.34 26.20
C GLU A 92 -12.40 7.98 26.69
N ARG A 93 -13.32 7.13 27.10
CA ARG A 93 -12.98 5.78 27.61
C ARG A 93 -12.91 4.81 26.45
N HIS A 94 -11.86 4.01 26.44
CA HIS A 94 -11.60 3.03 25.40
C HIS A 94 -11.53 1.63 25.96
N THR A 95 -11.95 0.65 25.15
CA THR A 95 -11.79 -0.77 25.42
C THR A 95 -10.35 -1.21 25.17
N ARG A 96 -9.98 -2.37 25.71
CA ARG A 96 -8.68 -2.97 25.43
C ARG A 96 -8.51 -3.30 23.94
N ASP A 97 -9.56 -3.79 23.31
CA ASP A 97 -9.55 -4.16 21.88
C ASP A 97 -9.33 -2.93 20.97
N GLU A 98 -9.83 -1.75 21.37
CA GLU A 98 -9.57 -0.50 20.63
C GLU A 98 -8.09 -0.12 20.69
N PHE A 99 -7.43 -0.26 21.85
CA PHE A 99 -5.99 -0.07 21.97
C PHE A 99 -5.22 -1.09 21.16
N ASP A 100 -5.56 -2.36 21.22
CA ASP A 100 -4.89 -3.41 20.44
C ASP A 100 -5.02 -3.17 18.92
N ARG A 101 -6.17 -2.66 18.47
CA ARG A 101 -6.38 -2.27 17.08
C ARG A 101 -5.49 -1.11 16.68
N ILE A 102 -5.38 -0.06 17.51
CA ILE A 102 -4.56 1.10 17.18
C ILE A 102 -3.06 0.77 17.19
N PHE A 103 -2.60 -0.12 18.08
CA PHE A 103 -1.22 -0.60 18.08
C PHE A 103 -0.88 -1.33 16.77
N LYS A 104 -1.77 -2.18 16.27
CA LYS A 104 -1.61 -2.80 14.93
C LYS A 104 -1.55 -1.76 13.82
N ARG A 105 -2.31 -0.67 13.92
CA ARG A 105 -2.24 0.44 12.95
C ARG A 105 -0.91 1.17 13.02
N MET A 106 -0.36 1.39 14.22
CA MET A 106 0.98 1.97 14.37
C MET A 106 2.05 1.10 13.72
N ASP A 107 2.02 -0.22 13.96
CA ASP A 107 2.95 -1.16 13.32
C ASP A 107 2.83 -1.12 11.79
N MET A 108 1.59 -1.09 11.26
CA MET A 108 1.37 -0.97 9.81
C MET A 108 1.91 0.36 9.26
N TYR A 109 1.75 1.46 9.99
CA TYR A 109 2.28 2.76 9.62
C TYR A 109 3.81 2.74 9.51
N HIS A 110 4.49 2.23 10.54
CA HIS A 110 5.95 2.11 10.55
C HIS A 110 6.45 1.23 9.41
N ASN A 111 5.85 0.06 9.21
CA ASN A 111 6.22 -0.86 8.13
C ASN A 111 6.06 -0.22 6.74
N LEU A 112 5.03 0.60 6.55
CA LEU A 112 4.83 1.32 5.29
C LEU A 112 5.88 2.41 5.09
N LEU A 113 6.20 3.19 6.11
CA LEU A 113 7.24 4.22 6.04
C LEU A 113 8.62 3.60 5.74
N ASP A 114 8.99 2.53 6.44
CA ASP A 114 10.25 1.81 6.23
C ASP A 114 10.35 1.27 4.80
N LYS A 115 9.26 0.69 4.29
CA LYS A 115 9.19 0.18 2.93
C LYS A 115 9.47 1.24 1.87
N TYR A 116 9.07 2.49 2.14
CA TYR A 116 9.23 3.62 1.21
C TYR A 116 10.39 4.57 1.55
N GLY A 117 11.18 4.24 2.57
CA GLY A 117 12.30 5.06 3.01
C GLY A 117 11.88 6.45 3.49
N MET A 118 10.68 6.58 4.06
CA MET A 118 10.12 7.84 4.56
C MET A 118 10.48 8.04 6.03
N GLU A 119 10.83 9.26 6.40
CA GLU A 119 11.11 9.60 7.80
C GLU A 119 9.86 9.54 8.67
N ASN A 120 10.00 8.92 9.85
CA ASN A 120 8.95 8.69 10.82
C ASN A 120 8.99 9.74 11.94
N GLY A 121 8.59 10.95 11.69
CA GLY A 121 8.63 11.98 12.73
C GLY A 121 7.27 12.61 13.06
N LYS A 122 6.22 12.21 12.37
CA LYS A 122 4.97 12.98 12.40
C LYS A 122 3.93 12.51 13.41
N ILE A 123 4.14 11.37 14.08
CA ILE A 123 3.17 10.80 15.05
C ILE A 123 3.78 10.37 16.38
N ASP A 124 5.05 10.67 16.62
CA ASP A 124 5.74 10.19 17.83
C ASP A 124 5.11 10.72 19.13
N ILE A 125 4.59 11.94 19.08
CA ILE A 125 3.88 12.56 20.21
C ILE A 125 2.57 11.83 20.48
N GLU A 126 1.80 11.54 19.45
CA GLU A 126 0.53 10.81 19.50
C GLU A 126 0.74 9.39 20.01
N VAL A 127 1.73 8.69 19.48
CA VAL A 127 2.13 7.35 19.94
C VAL A 127 2.52 7.36 21.42
N GLY A 128 3.34 8.34 21.83
CA GLY A 128 3.71 8.50 23.24
C GLY A 128 2.51 8.72 24.14
N TYR A 129 1.55 9.54 23.72
CA TYR A 129 0.34 9.83 24.48
C TYR A 129 -0.57 8.60 24.60
N ILE A 130 -0.80 7.88 23.50
CA ILE A 130 -1.61 6.65 23.49
C ILE A 130 -0.99 5.58 24.40
N ASN A 131 0.33 5.35 24.30
CA ASN A 131 1.04 4.40 25.15
C ASN A 131 0.93 4.76 26.65
N ASN A 132 1.05 6.03 27.00
CA ASN A 132 0.90 6.48 28.37
C ASN A 132 -0.53 6.30 28.87
N THR A 133 -1.53 6.58 28.03
CA THR A 133 -2.94 6.38 28.38
C THR A 133 -3.25 4.91 28.59
N TYR A 134 -2.79 4.03 27.69
CA TYR A 134 -2.93 2.59 27.84
C TYR A 134 -2.33 2.06 29.13
N ARG A 135 -1.11 2.51 29.49
CA ARG A 135 -0.43 2.12 30.72
C ARG A 135 -1.23 2.51 31.94
N LYS A 136 -1.78 3.74 31.99
CA LYS A 136 -2.66 4.19 33.06
C LYS A 136 -3.91 3.34 33.16
N CYS A 137 -4.55 3.00 32.04
CA CYS A 137 -5.71 2.11 32.04
C CYS A 137 -5.39 0.72 32.60
N LEU A 138 -4.19 0.19 32.31
CA LEU A 138 -3.71 -1.08 32.89
C LEU A 138 -3.50 -0.98 34.41
N GLU A 139 -2.80 0.05 34.87
CA GLU A 139 -2.48 0.25 36.30
C GLU A 139 -3.75 0.46 37.14
N GLU A 140 -4.72 1.18 36.59
CA GLU A 140 -5.95 1.55 37.30
C GLU A 140 -7.12 0.58 37.01
N ASN A 141 -6.92 -0.42 36.14
CA ASN A 141 -7.94 -1.35 35.63
C ASN A 141 -9.21 -0.61 35.13
N LYS A 142 -9.01 0.47 34.36
CA LYS A 142 -10.07 1.39 33.92
C LYS A 142 -10.38 1.32 32.43
N PHE A 143 -10.29 0.15 31.84
CA PHE A 143 -10.80 -0.02 30.48
C PHE A 143 -12.32 0.10 30.43
N PHE A 144 -12.84 0.55 29.31
CA PHE A 144 -14.27 0.51 29.07
C PHE A 144 -14.67 -0.95 28.81
N GLU A 145 -15.58 -1.44 29.64
CA GLU A 145 -16.26 -2.72 29.42
C GLU A 145 -17.51 -2.41 28.60
N GLY A 146 -17.45 -2.76 27.29
CA GLY A 146 -18.54 -2.51 26.34
C GLY A 146 -19.77 -3.37 26.59
#